data_a831a76f8e9eeb10e5d72539425c2e39
#
_entry.id   a831a76f8e9eeb10e5d72539425c2e39
#
_cell.length_a   1.000
_cell.length_b   1.000
_cell.length_c   1.000
_cell.angle_alpha   90.00
_cell.angle_beta   90.00
_cell.angle_gamma   90.00
#
_symmetry.space_group_name_H-M   'P 1'
#
loop_
_entity.id
_entity.type
_entity.pdbx_description
1 polymer ?
#
loop_
_entity_poly.entity_id
_entity_poly.type
_entity_poly.pdbx_seq_one_letter_code
_entity_poly.pdbx_strand_id
1 'polypeptide(L)'
;MRADASQGRRGAARGVARRRRIARAAVVVFVLAGTGLAAAHRVGTGSPIGLYALSVLAVLTVAAALLLRPRTGGSAVELAIAALAPIATAFALAVPGEFGAAQVLLGAAGVTAWALINMMIDKRNLQVFTAVAVVGSGVLVAAAVSALWHLPMATIGCIVLVTALLVTISAPQLSAMWARFPLPAIPAPGDPTPTAPSLRVLEDLPRRVRISDAHQTGFIAGAVLLSVLGSLAIAGQPNSVSGWAWYLVAATSAASVLRARVWDTVGCKTWLLAQPFLVVTGLLIAFAAQHRYPAALCALVALAALVAAWVFVASNPRLADPEAYSLPMRRIVGFLASALDASLIPVMAYLVGLFEWVLNR
;
A
#
# COMPACT_ATOMS: atom_id res chain seq x y z
N MET A 1 43.39 -28.97 10.23
CA MET A 1 43.15 -28.10 11.39
C MET A 1 42.59 -26.69 11.09
N ARG A 2 42.95 -25.97 10.00
CA ARG A 2 42.36 -24.65 9.69
C ARG A 2 40.93 -24.71 9.13
N ALA A 3 40.53 -25.78 8.44
CA ALA A 3 39.19 -25.95 7.86
C ALA A 3 38.10 -26.15 8.94
N ASP A 4 38.38 -26.94 9.99
CA ASP A 4 37.42 -27.20 11.08
C ASP A 4 37.12 -25.97 11.92
N ALA A 5 38.09 -25.11 12.17
CA ALA A 5 37.92 -23.86 12.89
C ALA A 5 36.99 -22.86 12.11
N SER A 6 37.01 -22.91 10.78
CA SER A 6 36.18 -22.05 9.92
C SER A 6 34.75 -22.54 9.88
N GLN A 7 34.49 -23.87 9.90
CA GLN A 7 33.16 -24.46 9.96
C GLN A 7 32.49 -24.21 11.31
N GLY A 8 33.22 -24.36 12.42
CA GLY A 8 32.72 -24.06 13.75
C GLY A 8 32.29 -22.59 13.93
N ARG A 9 33.08 -21.64 13.42
CA ARG A 9 32.74 -20.20 13.44
C ARG A 9 31.50 -19.88 12.58
N ARG A 10 31.36 -20.52 11.41
CA ARG A 10 30.14 -20.36 10.56
C ARG A 10 28.91 -20.95 11.21
N GLY A 11 29.03 -22.07 11.91
CA GLY A 11 27.94 -22.69 12.68
C GLY A 11 27.46 -21.81 13.82
N ALA A 12 28.39 -21.28 14.61
CA ALA A 12 28.10 -20.37 15.72
C ALA A 12 27.45 -19.04 15.22
N ALA A 13 27.96 -18.46 14.13
CA ALA A 13 27.37 -17.25 13.53
C ALA A 13 25.96 -17.48 13.02
N ARG A 14 25.66 -18.66 12.41
CA ARG A 14 24.29 -19.03 11.98
C ARG A 14 23.37 -19.20 13.19
N GLY A 15 23.83 -19.79 14.28
CA GLY A 15 23.06 -19.95 15.51
C GLY A 15 22.68 -18.61 16.14
N VAL A 16 23.61 -17.66 16.21
CA VAL A 16 23.35 -16.30 16.71
C VAL A 16 22.36 -15.56 15.81
N ALA A 17 22.51 -15.64 14.49
CA ALA A 17 21.59 -15.01 13.54
C ALA A 17 20.16 -15.59 13.64
N ARG A 18 20.02 -16.90 13.81
CA ARG A 18 18.72 -17.57 14.01
C ARG A 18 18.05 -17.12 15.31
N ARG A 19 18.80 -17.09 16.43
CA ARG A 19 18.25 -16.61 17.73
C ARG A 19 17.77 -15.16 17.63
N ARG A 20 18.52 -14.29 16.96
CA ARG A 20 18.12 -12.89 16.75
C ARG A 20 16.81 -12.79 15.92
N ARG A 21 16.65 -13.61 14.88
CA ARG A 21 15.41 -13.63 14.07
C ARG A 21 14.20 -14.09 14.90
N ILE A 22 14.36 -15.15 15.69
CA ILE A 22 13.28 -15.66 16.57
C ILE A 22 12.90 -14.61 17.62
N ALA A 23 13.87 -13.97 18.27
CA ALA A 23 13.61 -12.93 19.25
C ALA A 23 12.85 -11.73 18.63
N ARG A 24 13.20 -11.31 17.41
CA ARG A 24 12.48 -10.25 16.68
C ARG A 24 11.05 -10.65 16.36
N ALA A 25 10.84 -11.83 15.79
CA ALA A 25 9.52 -12.34 15.50
C ALA A 25 8.65 -12.41 16.77
N ALA A 26 9.21 -12.87 17.89
CA ALA A 26 8.51 -12.91 19.17
C ALA A 26 8.07 -11.53 19.67
N VAL A 27 8.93 -10.51 19.53
CA VAL A 27 8.58 -9.14 19.90
C VAL A 27 7.46 -8.58 19.02
N VAL A 28 7.52 -8.79 17.71
CA VAL A 28 6.46 -8.36 16.79
C VAL A 28 5.13 -9.05 17.12
N VAL A 29 5.16 -10.36 17.35
CA VAL A 29 3.96 -11.14 17.76
C VAL A 29 3.43 -10.62 19.08
N PHE A 30 4.29 -10.34 20.07
CA PHE A 30 3.88 -9.77 21.37
C PHE A 30 3.20 -8.42 21.19
N VAL A 31 3.77 -7.51 20.38
CA VAL A 31 3.17 -6.19 20.12
C VAL A 31 1.80 -6.33 19.46
N LEU A 32 1.68 -7.19 18.45
CA LEU A 32 0.41 -7.39 17.74
C LEU A 32 -0.65 -8.07 18.63
N ALA A 33 -0.27 -9.11 19.36
CA ALA A 33 -1.17 -9.80 20.29
C ALA A 33 -1.59 -8.90 21.44
N GLY A 34 -0.65 -8.14 22.02
CA GLY A 34 -0.94 -7.16 23.06
C GLY A 34 -1.87 -6.04 22.57
N THR A 35 -1.66 -5.57 21.34
CA THR A 35 -2.57 -4.60 20.71
C THR A 35 -3.97 -5.19 20.54
N GLY A 36 -4.08 -6.40 20.00
CA GLY A 36 -5.37 -7.07 19.81
C GLY A 36 -6.12 -7.31 21.12
N LEU A 37 -5.42 -7.78 22.16
CA LEU A 37 -6.01 -8.01 23.48
C LEU A 37 -6.49 -6.71 24.15
N ALA A 38 -5.66 -5.66 24.13
CA ALA A 38 -6.02 -4.38 24.74
C ALA A 38 -7.17 -3.68 23.99
N ALA A 39 -7.19 -3.79 22.66
CA ALA A 39 -8.30 -3.31 21.84
C ALA A 39 -9.59 -4.07 22.12
N ALA A 40 -9.54 -5.41 22.16
CA ALA A 40 -10.68 -6.26 22.48
C ALA A 40 -11.23 -5.96 23.90
N HIS A 41 -10.35 -5.77 24.90
CA HIS A 41 -10.74 -5.37 26.23
C HIS A 41 -11.43 -4.00 26.23
N ARG A 42 -10.89 -3.01 25.52
CA ARG A 42 -11.50 -1.67 25.41
C ARG A 42 -12.88 -1.71 24.80
N VAL A 43 -13.03 -2.44 23.69
CA VAL A 43 -14.31 -2.57 22.96
C VAL A 43 -15.32 -3.38 23.75
N GLY A 44 -14.89 -4.49 24.40
CA GLY A 44 -15.81 -5.39 25.11
C GLY A 44 -16.27 -4.87 26.48
N THR A 45 -15.43 -4.11 27.21
CA THR A 45 -15.76 -3.65 28.58
C THR A 45 -16.03 -2.15 28.67
N GLY A 46 -15.69 -1.36 27.63
CA GLY A 46 -15.72 0.10 27.70
C GLY A 46 -14.68 0.72 28.67
N SER A 47 -13.89 -0.10 29.35
CA SER A 47 -12.95 0.32 30.39
C SER A 47 -11.79 1.15 29.82
N PRO A 48 -11.37 2.24 30.46
CA PRO A 48 -10.23 3.03 30.06
C PRO A 48 -8.89 2.29 30.16
N ILE A 49 -8.83 1.18 30.90
CA ILE A 49 -7.61 0.38 31.10
C ILE A 49 -7.06 -0.12 29.76
N GLY A 50 -7.94 -0.57 28.85
CA GLY A 50 -7.54 -0.99 27.50
C GLY A 50 -6.88 0.12 26.70
N LEU A 51 -7.36 1.36 26.81
CA LEU A 51 -6.77 2.52 26.15
C LEU A 51 -5.40 2.89 26.75
N TYR A 52 -5.26 2.86 28.07
CA TYR A 52 -3.96 3.07 28.72
C TYR A 52 -2.95 2.02 28.32
N ALA A 53 -3.35 0.74 28.28
CA ALA A 53 -2.48 -0.34 27.82
C ALA A 53 -2.02 -0.14 26.36
N LEU A 54 -2.93 0.26 25.45
CA LEU A 54 -2.59 0.59 24.06
C LEU A 54 -1.62 1.77 23.96
N SER A 55 -1.86 2.84 24.72
CA SER A 55 -1.01 4.03 24.74
C SER A 55 0.40 3.71 25.24
N VAL A 56 0.50 2.96 26.34
CA VAL A 56 1.79 2.50 26.88
C VAL A 56 2.51 1.61 25.86
N LEU A 57 1.80 0.66 25.25
CA LEU A 57 2.39 -0.23 24.23
C LEU A 57 2.87 0.56 23.01
N ALA A 58 2.11 1.55 22.54
CA ALA A 58 2.51 2.43 21.45
C ALA A 58 3.77 3.22 21.79
N VAL A 59 3.80 3.86 22.98
CA VAL A 59 4.97 4.63 23.41
C VAL A 59 6.21 3.74 23.57
N LEU A 60 6.07 2.56 24.20
CA LEU A 60 7.19 1.63 24.38
C LEU A 60 7.72 1.11 23.04
N THR A 61 6.87 0.77 22.08
CA THR A 61 7.30 0.29 20.76
C THR A 61 7.95 1.41 19.95
N VAL A 62 7.44 2.62 19.99
CA VAL A 62 8.03 3.82 19.38
C VAL A 62 9.39 4.12 20.01
N ALA A 63 9.48 4.17 21.33
CA ALA A 63 10.73 4.41 22.05
C ALA A 63 11.77 3.32 21.72
N ALA A 64 11.38 2.04 21.73
CA ALA A 64 12.27 0.94 21.38
C ALA A 64 12.74 1.04 19.92
N ALA A 65 11.85 1.39 18.97
CA ALA A 65 12.22 1.59 17.57
C ALA A 65 13.25 2.73 17.40
N LEU A 66 13.10 3.83 18.13
CA LEU A 66 14.02 4.96 18.07
C LEU A 66 15.36 4.66 18.76
N LEU A 67 15.34 4.08 19.96
CA LEU A 67 16.56 3.78 20.74
C LEU A 67 17.43 2.67 20.15
N LEU A 68 16.81 1.70 19.47
CA LEU A 68 17.55 0.59 18.84
C LEU A 68 18.13 0.95 17.47
N ARG A 69 17.76 2.06 16.85
CA ARG A 69 18.26 2.50 15.52
C ARG A 69 19.79 2.54 15.39
N PRO A 70 20.52 3.19 16.30
CA PRO A 70 21.97 3.29 16.15
C PRO A 70 22.69 1.95 16.32
N ARG A 71 22.07 0.99 17.04
CA ARG A 71 22.69 -0.29 17.41
C ARG A 71 22.33 -1.44 16.48
N THR A 72 21.07 -1.48 15.97
CA THR A 72 20.55 -2.63 15.21
C THR A 72 19.53 -2.16 14.16
N GLY A 73 20.01 -1.55 13.08
CA GLY A 73 19.13 -0.93 12.08
C GLY A 73 17.98 -1.81 11.54
N GLY A 74 18.19 -3.13 11.37
CA GLY A 74 17.14 -4.04 10.88
C GLY A 74 16.00 -4.30 11.88
N SER A 75 16.32 -4.48 13.18
CA SER A 75 15.30 -4.70 14.22
C SER A 75 14.50 -3.43 14.56
N ALA A 76 15.14 -2.27 14.44
CA ALA A 76 14.45 -0.99 14.64
C ALA A 76 13.34 -0.76 13.62
N VAL A 77 13.55 -1.19 12.38
CA VAL A 77 12.54 -1.09 11.31
C VAL A 77 11.35 -2.00 11.56
N GLU A 78 11.61 -3.26 11.91
CA GLU A 78 10.56 -4.23 12.25
C GLU A 78 9.68 -3.70 13.40
N LEU A 79 10.29 -3.07 14.41
CA LEU A 79 9.58 -2.42 15.51
C LEU A 79 8.83 -1.16 15.07
N ALA A 80 9.41 -0.36 14.19
CA ALA A 80 8.75 0.83 13.66
C ALA A 80 7.49 0.48 12.82
N ILE A 81 7.54 -0.65 12.11
CA ILE A 81 6.37 -1.19 11.39
C ILE A 81 5.36 -1.77 12.39
N ALA A 82 5.81 -2.55 13.38
CA ALA A 82 4.93 -3.12 14.39
C ALA A 82 4.22 -2.03 15.24
N ALA A 83 4.86 -0.87 15.44
CA ALA A 83 4.28 0.26 16.15
C ALA A 83 3.04 0.87 15.45
N LEU A 84 2.87 0.63 14.14
CA LEU A 84 1.70 1.12 13.40
C LEU A 84 0.38 0.59 13.97
N ALA A 85 0.34 -0.67 14.41
CA ALA A 85 -0.87 -1.29 14.96
C ALA A 85 -1.30 -0.64 16.30
N PRO A 86 -0.46 -0.55 17.35
CA PRO A 86 -0.87 0.10 18.59
C PRO A 86 -1.09 1.62 18.43
N ILE A 87 -0.38 2.29 17.51
CA ILE A 87 -0.65 3.71 17.21
C ILE A 87 -2.05 3.85 16.59
N ALA A 88 -2.35 3.11 15.54
CA ALA A 88 -3.64 3.17 14.87
C ALA A 88 -4.80 2.92 15.85
N THR A 89 -4.69 1.86 16.65
CA THR A 89 -5.75 1.45 17.60
C THR A 89 -5.86 2.40 18.80
N ALA A 90 -4.74 2.88 19.34
CA ALA A 90 -4.76 3.84 20.46
C ALA A 90 -5.43 5.15 20.05
N PHE A 91 -5.06 5.71 18.90
CA PHE A 91 -5.66 6.94 18.39
C PHE A 91 -7.13 6.74 18.01
N ALA A 92 -7.49 5.64 17.35
CA ALA A 92 -8.87 5.34 16.98
C ALA A 92 -9.76 5.19 18.23
N LEU A 93 -9.34 4.41 19.23
CA LEU A 93 -10.11 4.15 20.43
C LEU A 93 -10.04 5.26 21.50
N ALA A 94 -9.22 6.30 21.28
CA ALA A 94 -9.21 7.50 22.09
C ALA A 94 -10.46 8.37 21.88
N VAL A 95 -11.09 8.28 20.72
CA VAL A 95 -12.34 8.99 20.42
C VAL A 95 -13.50 8.23 21.08
N PRO A 96 -14.26 8.88 21.99
CA PRO A 96 -15.42 8.24 22.64
C PRO A 96 -16.57 8.08 21.63
N GLY A 97 -17.44 7.11 21.90
CA GLY A 97 -18.64 6.83 21.10
C GLY A 97 -18.52 5.56 20.27
N GLU A 98 -19.51 5.35 19.40
CA GLU A 98 -19.53 4.21 18.46
C GLU A 98 -18.44 4.32 17.41
N PHE A 99 -17.95 3.15 16.93
CA PHE A 99 -16.88 3.12 15.94
C PHE A 99 -17.38 3.67 14.60
N GLY A 100 -16.76 4.74 14.14
CA GLY A 100 -17.16 5.43 12.91
C GLY A 100 -16.03 6.23 12.28
N ALA A 101 -16.39 7.20 11.45
CA ALA A 101 -15.45 7.99 10.64
C ALA A 101 -14.43 8.77 11.50
N ALA A 102 -14.83 9.30 12.66
CA ALA A 102 -13.94 10.08 13.53
C ALA A 102 -12.83 9.21 14.12
N GLN A 103 -13.13 7.98 14.51
CA GLN A 103 -12.16 7.01 15.03
C GLN A 103 -11.16 6.62 13.95
N VAL A 104 -11.65 6.33 12.73
CA VAL A 104 -10.79 6.00 11.58
C VAL A 104 -9.90 7.17 11.21
N LEU A 105 -10.44 8.41 11.22
CA LEU A 105 -9.69 9.63 10.91
C LEU A 105 -8.52 9.81 11.87
N LEU A 106 -8.76 9.71 13.18
CA LEU A 106 -7.70 9.93 14.17
C LEU A 106 -6.66 8.81 14.13
N GLY A 107 -7.08 7.55 13.95
CA GLY A 107 -6.18 6.42 13.76
C GLY A 107 -5.28 6.58 12.50
N ALA A 108 -5.88 6.97 11.37
CA ALA A 108 -5.16 7.24 10.13
C ALA A 108 -4.19 8.43 10.27
N ALA A 109 -4.57 9.49 11.00
CA ALA A 109 -3.69 10.62 11.28
C ALA A 109 -2.45 10.19 12.07
N GLY A 110 -2.61 9.38 13.12
CA GLY A 110 -1.50 8.84 13.91
C GLY A 110 -0.55 7.98 13.08
N VAL A 111 -1.09 7.08 12.26
CA VAL A 111 -0.32 6.23 11.34
C VAL A 111 0.45 7.06 10.31
N THR A 112 -0.21 8.05 9.71
CA THR A 112 0.41 8.93 8.71
C THR A 112 1.54 9.76 9.33
N ALA A 113 1.30 10.36 10.50
CA ALA A 113 2.32 11.13 11.21
C ALA A 113 3.55 10.26 11.54
N TRP A 114 3.33 9.05 12.06
CA TRP A 114 4.43 8.11 12.34
C TRP A 114 5.20 7.70 11.08
N ALA A 115 4.50 7.46 9.97
CA ALA A 115 5.14 7.13 8.70
C ALA A 115 6.01 8.28 8.19
N LEU A 116 5.51 9.52 8.22
CA LEU A 116 6.26 10.72 7.80
C LEU A 116 7.50 10.94 8.67
N ILE A 117 7.38 10.81 9.99
CA ILE A 117 8.54 10.89 10.92
C ILE A 117 9.60 9.84 10.52
N ASN A 118 9.19 8.60 10.23
CA ASN A 118 10.14 7.55 9.83
C ASN A 118 10.79 7.83 8.48
N MET A 119 10.09 8.39 7.50
CA MET A 119 10.66 8.81 6.22
C MET A 119 11.74 9.88 6.38
N MET A 120 11.57 10.79 7.34
CA MET A 120 12.57 11.83 7.65
C MET A 120 13.83 11.25 8.31
N ILE A 121 13.66 10.27 9.21
CA ILE A 121 14.75 9.75 10.03
C ILE A 121 15.48 8.59 9.35
N ASP A 122 14.79 7.69 8.62
CA ASP A 122 15.38 6.47 8.04
C ASP A 122 15.25 6.40 6.52
N LYS A 123 16.39 6.51 5.85
CA LYS A 123 16.47 6.42 4.38
C LYS A 123 16.53 4.97 3.85
N ARG A 124 16.61 3.97 4.73
CA ARG A 124 16.80 2.56 4.30
C ARG A 124 15.47 1.89 3.92
N ASN A 125 14.36 2.31 4.54
CA ASN A 125 13.05 1.68 4.37
C ASN A 125 12.00 2.67 3.86
N LEU A 126 12.43 3.62 3.04
CA LEU A 126 11.57 4.63 2.43
C LEU A 126 10.35 4.03 1.73
N GLN A 127 10.55 2.90 1.04
CA GLN A 127 9.47 2.20 0.35
C GLN A 127 8.28 1.89 1.26
N VAL A 128 8.53 1.29 2.43
CA VAL A 128 7.45 0.87 3.35
C VAL A 128 6.75 2.08 3.94
N PHE A 129 7.50 3.05 4.47
CA PHE A 129 6.91 4.22 5.11
C PHE A 129 6.24 5.16 4.11
N THR A 130 6.72 5.23 2.86
CA THR A 130 6.01 5.93 1.79
C THR A 130 4.67 5.26 1.50
N ALA A 131 4.63 3.92 1.40
CA ALA A 131 3.38 3.19 1.20
C ALA A 131 2.40 3.41 2.35
N VAL A 132 2.88 3.34 3.60
CA VAL A 132 2.04 3.61 4.80
C VAL A 132 1.54 5.05 4.82
N ALA A 133 2.37 6.04 4.46
CA ALA A 133 1.96 7.44 4.39
C ALA A 133 0.87 7.65 3.33
N VAL A 134 0.99 7.01 2.17
CA VAL A 134 -0.01 7.06 1.09
C VAL A 134 -1.33 6.46 1.55
N VAL A 135 -1.29 5.24 2.12
CA VAL A 135 -2.50 4.57 2.62
C VAL A 135 -3.14 5.39 3.74
N GLY A 136 -2.35 5.82 4.71
CA GLY A 136 -2.83 6.62 5.83
C GLY A 136 -3.45 7.93 5.37
N SER A 137 -2.81 8.67 4.44
CA SER A 137 -3.35 9.91 3.87
C SER A 137 -4.65 9.68 3.09
N GLY A 138 -4.72 8.62 2.27
CA GLY A 138 -5.92 8.28 1.52
C GLY A 138 -7.09 7.91 2.43
N VAL A 139 -6.85 7.09 3.45
CA VAL A 139 -7.85 6.74 4.46
C VAL A 139 -8.28 7.96 5.27
N LEU A 140 -7.33 8.84 5.61
CA LEU A 140 -7.61 10.09 6.34
C LEU A 140 -8.55 10.99 5.54
N VAL A 141 -8.27 11.20 4.23
CA VAL A 141 -9.14 11.98 3.35
C VAL A 141 -10.53 11.34 3.26
N ALA A 142 -10.61 10.03 3.03
CA ALA A 142 -11.88 9.31 2.95
C ALA A 142 -12.69 9.40 4.25
N ALA A 143 -12.04 9.24 5.40
CA ALA A 143 -12.66 9.36 6.71
C ALA A 143 -13.12 10.80 7.01
N ALA A 144 -12.32 11.82 6.65
CA ALA A 144 -12.69 13.22 6.80
C ALA A 144 -13.93 13.57 5.97
N VAL A 145 -13.95 13.14 4.70
CA VAL A 145 -15.11 13.34 3.81
C VAL A 145 -16.35 12.61 4.36
N SER A 146 -16.20 11.37 4.84
CA SER A 146 -17.29 10.61 5.46
C SER A 146 -17.82 11.25 6.74
N ALA A 147 -16.95 11.83 7.56
CA ALA A 147 -17.35 12.52 8.78
C ALA A 147 -18.15 13.80 8.51
N LEU A 148 -17.84 14.51 7.42
CA LEU A 148 -18.52 15.76 7.05
C LEU A 148 -19.86 15.51 6.34
N TRP A 149 -19.96 14.51 5.47
CA TRP A 149 -21.10 14.33 4.58
C TRP A 149 -21.87 13.02 4.76
N HIS A 150 -21.49 12.14 5.69
CA HIS A 150 -22.16 10.85 5.97
C HIS A 150 -22.41 10.03 4.71
N LEU A 151 -21.42 9.92 3.82
CA LEU A 151 -21.54 9.29 2.52
C LEU A 151 -21.72 7.77 2.60
N PRO A 152 -22.43 7.15 1.63
CA PRO A 152 -22.49 5.70 1.50
C PRO A 152 -21.10 5.07 1.30
N MET A 153 -20.89 3.84 1.77
CA MET A 153 -19.60 3.14 1.67
C MET A 153 -19.13 2.97 0.21
N ALA A 154 -20.04 2.80 -0.74
CA ALA A 154 -19.72 2.75 -2.17
C ALA A 154 -19.07 4.05 -2.65
N THR A 155 -19.60 5.20 -2.23
CA THR A 155 -19.05 6.52 -2.56
C THR A 155 -17.66 6.70 -1.94
N ILE A 156 -17.49 6.30 -0.67
CA ILE A 156 -16.19 6.31 0.01
C ILE A 156 -15.18 5.43 -0.75
N GLY A 157 -15.62 4.22 -1.17
CA GLY A 157 -14.80 3.33 -2.00
C GLY A 157 -14.37 3.97 -3.32
N CYS A 158 -15.27 4.69 -4.00
CA CYS A 158 -14.93 5.43 -5.22
C CYS A 158 -13.92 6.55 -4.96
N ILE A 159 -14.06 7.30 -3.87
CA ILE A 159 -13.08 8.35 -3.47
C ILE A 159 -11.69 7.73 -3.24
N VAL A 160 -11.63 6.61 -2.54
CA VAL A 160 -10.37 5.89 -2.30
C VAL A 160 -9.76 5.38 -3.60
N LEU A 161 -10.57 4.86 -4.55
CA LEU A 161 -10.09 4.43 -5.87
C LEU A 161 -9.57 5.60 -6.72
N VAL A 162 -10.26 6.74 -6.72
CA VAL A 162 -9.78 7.97 -7.40
C VAL A 162 -8.44 8.41 -6.79
N THR A 163 -8.34 8.41 -5.48
CA THR A 163 -7.09 8.75 -4.80
C THR A 163 -5.96 7.79 -5.19
N ALA A 164 -6.23 6.48 -5.23
CA ALA A 164 -5.27 5.47 -5.67
C ALA A 164 -4.81 5.69 -7.13
N LEU A 165 -5.75 6.04 -8.02
CA LEU A 165 -5.47 6.34 -9.42
C LEU A 165 -4.58 7.58 -9.55
N LEU A 166 -4.93 8.66 -8.86
CA LEU A 166 -4.15 9.90 -8.85
C LEU A 166 -2.73 9.68 -8.33
N VAL A 167 -2.57 8.93 -7.24
CA VAL A 167 -1.24 8.56 -6.72
C VAL A 167 -0.46 7.74 -7.74
N THR A 168 -1.09 6.77 -8.41
CA THR A 168 -0.42 5.96 -9.43
C THR A 168 0.09 6.80 -10.60
N ILE A 169 -0.72 7.73 -11.08
CA ILE A 169 -0.36 8.63 -12.20
C ILE A 169 0.75 9.61 -11.78
N SER A 170 0.66 10.15 -10.56
CA SER A 170 1.63 11.13 -10.06
C SER A 170 2.89 10.52 -9.45
N ALA A 171 2.95 9.21 -9.23
CA ALA A 171 4.06 8.52 -8.59
C ALA A 171 5.45 8.85 -9.19
N PRO A 172 5.66 8.92 -10.52
CA PRO A 172 6.95 9.28 -11.10
C PRO A 172 7.36 10.72 -10.74
N GLN A 173 6.43 11.67 -10.83
CA GLN A 173 6.69 13.08 -10.51
C GLN A 173 6.99 13.26 -9.01
N LEU A 174 6.17 12.66 -8.15
CA LEU A 174 6.36 12.71 -6.71
C LEU A 174 7.70 12.08 -6.29
N SER A 175 8.06 10.93 -6.86
CA SER A 175 9.33 10.27 -6.54
C SER A 175 10.54 11.10 -6.97
N ALA A 176 10.47 11.75 -8.14
CA ALA A 176 11.51 12.65 -8.63
C ALA A 176 11.67 13.89 -7.74
N MET A 177 10.56 14.48 -7.28
CA MET A 177 10.57 15.62 -6.35
C MET A 177 11.22 15.25 -5.01
N TRP A 178 10.86 14.11 -4.43
CA TRP A 178 11.45 13.64 -3.16
C TRP A 178 12.92 13.29 -3.29
N ALA A 179 13.36 12.76 -4.44
CA ALA A 179 14.75 12.48 -4.74
C ALA A 179 15.58 13.74 -5.06
N ARG A 180 14.91 14.90 -5.21
CA ARG A 180 15.54 16.17 -5.55
C ARG A 180 16.42 16.07 -6.80
N PHE A 181 15.86 15.47 -7.87
CA PHE A 181 16.57 15.49 -9.15
C PHE A 181 16.79 16.94 -9.61
N PRO A 182 18.00 17.25 -10.13
CA PRO A 182 18.23 18.55 -10.75
C PRO A 182 17.31 18.66 -11.97
N LEU A 183 16.51 19.74 -12.01
CA LEU A 183 15.70 20.01 -13.19
C LEU A 183 16.65 20.28 -14.36
N PRO A 184 16.43 19.67 -15.54
CA PRO A 184 17.22 20.01 -16.71
C PRO A 184 16.97 21.50 -17.05
N ALA A 185 18.04 22.27 -17.04
CA ALA A 185 17.97 23.64 -17.57
C ALA A 185 17.76 23.53 -19.08
N ILE A 186 16.58 23.90 -19.55
CA ILE A 186 16.30 24.04 -20.99
C ILE A 186 16.89 25.41 -21.38
N PRO A 187 17.98 25.47 -22.18
CA PRO A 187 18.55 26.71 -22.60
C PRO A 187 17.55 27.48 -23.47
N ALA A 188 17.36 28.76 -23.18
CA ALA A 188 16.60 29.62 -24.07
C ALA A 188 17.35 29.79 -25.40
N PRO A 189 16.66 30.10 -26.50
CA PRO A 189 17.33 30.39 -27.78
C PRO A 189 18.33 31.55 -27.61
N GLY A 190 19.63 31.22 -27.79
CA GLY A 190 20.73 32.17 -27.60
C GLY A 190 21.54 32.01 -26.31
N ASP A 191 21.09 31.16 -25.37
CA ASP A 191 21.89 30.81 -24.20
C ASP A 191 23.09 29.91 -24.59
N PRO A 192 24.25 30.09 -23.91
CA PRO A 192 25.36 29.17 -24.11
C PRO A 192 24.93 27.73 -23.74
N THR A 193 25.44 26.77 -24.51
CA THR A 193 25.20 25.34 -24.27
C THR A 193 25.38 25.01 -22.80
N PRO A 194 24.44 24.26 -22.17
CA PRO A 194 24.52 23.91 -20.78
C PRO A 194 25.88 23.28 -20.46
N THR A 195 26.60 23.85 -19.53
CA THR A 195 27.85 23.27 -19.02
C THR A 195 27.58 21.87 -18.51
N ALA A 196 28.46 20.92 -18.81
CA ALA A 196 28.36 19.56 -18.32
C ALA A 196 28.09 19.55 -16.80
N PRO A 197 27.21 18.67 -16.28
CA PRO A 197 26.93 18.58 -14.86
C PRO A 197 28.24 18.42 -14.07
N SER A 198 28.36 19.09 -12.92
CA SER A 198 29.54 18.97 -12.09
C SER A 198 29.77 17.53 -11.67
N LEU A 199 31.02 17.09 -11.51
CA LEU A 199 31.38 15.73 -11.08
C LEU A 199 30.63 15.31 -9.79
N ARG A 200 30.44 16.26 -8.85
CA ARG A 200 29.66 16.02 -7.61
C ARG A 200 28.21 15.63 -7.88
N VAL A 201 27.56 16.22 -8.89
CA VAL A 201 26.18 15.86 -9.28
C VAL A 201 26.15 14.45 -9.87
N LEU A 202 27.15 14.09 -10.68
CA LEU A 202 27.25 12.75 -11.27
C LEU A 202 27.53 11.68 -10.20
N GLU A 203 28.37 11.98 -9.21
CA GLU A 203 28.64 11.06 -8.08
C GLU A 203 27.45 10.82 -7.17
N ASP A 204 26.57 11.85 -6.97
CA ASP A 204 25.36 11.73 -6.13
C ASP A 204 24.17 11.09 -6.88
N LEU A 205 24.23 11.00 -8.21
CA LEU A 205 23.15 10.52 -9.05
C LEU A 205 22.70 9.08 -8.69
N PRO A 206 23.58 8.09 -8.50
CA PRO A 206 23.17 6.72 -8.15
C PRO A 206 22.42 6.64 -6.81
N ARG A 207 22.75 7.53 -5.87
CA ARG A 207 22.04 7.63 -4.60
C ARG A 207 20.63 8.20 -4.78
N ARG A 208 20.48 9.24 -5.59
CA ARG A 208 19.18 9.87 -5.89
C ARG A 208 18.27 8.91 -6.63
N VAL A 209 18.80 8.15 -7.59
CA VAL A 209 18.06 7.10 -8.31
C VAL A 209 17.50 6.07 -7.33
N ARG A 210 18.32 5.53 -6.42
CA ARG A 210 17.86 4.58 -5.41
C ARG A 210 16.77 5.15 -4.48
N ILE A 211 16.86 6.43 -4.11
CA ILE A 211 15.85 7.10 -3.29
C ILE A 211 14.55 7.25 -4.10
N SER A 212 14.64 7.66 -5.37
CA SER A 212 13.50 7.77 -6.27
C SER A 212 12.80 6.43 -6.44
N ASP A 213 13.55 5.35 -6.74
CA ASP A 213 13.01 4.01 -6.92
C ASP A 213 12.31 3.49 -5.66
N ALA A 214 12.87 3.79 -4.47
CA ALA A 214 12.27 3.42 -3.21
C ALA A 214 10.95 4.16 -2.97
N HIS A 215 10.90 5.47 -3.22
CA HIS A 215 9.66 6.26 -3.12
C HIS A 215 8.65 5.84 -4.17
N GLN A 216 9.07 5.65 -5.42
CA GLN A 216 8.21 5.21 -6.51
C GLN A 216 7.52 3.87 -6.19
N THR A 217 8.31 2.88 -5.74
CA THR A 217 7.77 1.58 -5.30
C THR A 217 6.82 1.76 -4.11
N GLY A 218 7.12 2.66 -3.18
CA GLY A 218 6.26 2.97 -2.04
C GLY A 218 4.93 3.62 -2.46
N PHE A 219 4.96 4.59 -3.40
CA PHE A 219 3.75 5.21 -3.94
C PHE A 219 2.86 4.18 -4.65
N ILE A 220 3.44 3.32 -5.48
CA ILE A 220 2.69 2.26 -6.18
C ILE A 220 2.14 1.24 -5.18
N ALA A 221 2.93 0.79 -4.19
CA ALA A 221 2.45 -0.12 -3.15
C ALA A 221 1.28 0.49 -2.37
N GLY A 222 1.39 1.75 -1.97
CA GLY A 222 0.33 2.48 -1.27
C GLY A 222 -0.93 2.65 -2.14
N ALA A 223 -0.78 2.98 -3.42
CA ALA A 223 -1.88 3.10 -4.35
C ALA A 223 -2.59 1.76 -4.57
N VAL A 224 -1.84 0.66 -4.71
CA VAL A 224 -2.41 -0.70 -4.80
C VAL A 224 -3.21 -1.04 -3.54
N LEU A 225 -2.68 -0.79 -2.35
CA LEU A 225 -3.39 -1.04 -1.09
C LEU A 225 -4.64 -0.18 -0.95
N LEU A 226 -4.60 1.10 -1.35
CA LEU A 226 -5.79 1.95 -1.41
C LEU A 226 -6.81 1.40 -2.41
N SER A 227 -6.36 0.95 -3.58
CA SER A 227 -7.25 0.36 -4.58
C SER A 227 -7.92 -0.92 -4.06
N VAL A 228 -7.20 -1.76 -3.30
CA VAL A 228 -7.77 -2.92 -2.61
C VAL A 228 -8.82 -2.47 -1.60
N LEU A 229 -8.52 -1.51 -0.73
CA LEU A 229 -9.46 -0.99 0.26
C LEU A 229 -10.72 -0.39 -0.40
N GLY A 230 -10.55 0.40 -1.46
CA GLY A 230 -11.67 0.95 -2.23
C GLY A 230 -12.53 -0.14 -2.87
N SER A 231 -11.92 -1.16 -3.46
CA SER A 231 -12.62 -2.31 -4.03
C SER A 231 -13.40 -3.10 -2.98
N LEU A 232 -12.83 -3.30 -1.78
CA LEU A 232 -13.51 -3.94 -0.66
C LEU A 232 -14.68 -3.10 -0.13
N ALA A 233 -14.52 -1.77 -0.07
CA ALA A 233 -15.59 -0.86 0.34
C ALA A 233 -16.77 -0.88 -0.64
N ILE A 234 -16.51 -1.09 -1.94
CA ILE A 234 -17.54 -1.14 -2.99
C ILE A 234 -18.23 -2.52 -3.03
N ALA A 235 -17.45 -3.60 -3.14
CA ALA A 235 -17.97 -4.94 -3.41
C ALA A 235 -18.13 -5.81 -2.15
N GLY A 236 -17.50 -5.48 -1.04
CA GLY A 236 -17.55 -6.22 0.23
C GLY A 236 -18.81 -5.97 1.07
N GLN A 237 -19.77 -5.18 0.57
CA GLN A 237 -20.97 -4.83 1.31
C GLN A 237 -21.95 -6.00 1.47
N PRO A 238 -22.74 -6.06 2.56
CA PRO A 238 -23.72 -7.14 2.79
C PRO A 238 -24.89 -7.09 1.80
N ASN A 239 -25.24 -5.92 1.28
CA ASN A 239 -26.36 -5.72 0.35
C ASN A 239 -26.01 -6.14 -1.08
N SER A 240 -27.01 -6.26 -1.94
CA SER A 240 -26.81 -6.55 -3.36
C SER A 240 -25.96 -5.47 -4.03
N VAL A 241 -24.84 -5.88 -4.58
CA VAL A 241 -23.90 -5.01 -5.28
C VAL A 241 -24.29 -4.93 -6.75
N SER A 242 -24.35 -3.72 -7.30
CA SER A 242 -24.71 -3.51 -8.71
C SER A 242 -23.68 -4.13 -9.66
N GLY A 243 -24.09 -4.51 -10.87
CA GLY A 243 -23.17 -5.01 -11.91
C GLY A 243 -22.07 -4.01 -12.26
N TRP A 244 -22.36 -2.71 -12.21
CA TRP A 244 -21.38 -1.65 -12.44
C TRP A 244 -20.29 -1.57 -11.36
N ALA A 245 -20.63 -1.87 -10.11
CA ALA A 245 -19.67 -1.97 -9.03
C ALA A 245 -18.72 -3.16 -9.22
N TRP A 246 -19.24 -4.31 -9.66
CA TRP A 246 -18.41 -5.46 -10.02
C TRP A 246 -17.52 -5.17 -11.23
N TYR A 247 -18.07 -4.50 -12.25
CA TYR A 247 -17.28 -4.03 -13.39
C TYR A 247 -16.14 -3.14 -12.94
N LEU A 248 -16.38 -2.16 -12.05
CA LEU A 248 -15.36 -1.24 -11.55
C LEU A 248 -14.21 -1.99 -10.85
N VAL A 249 -14.51 -2.95 -9.99
CA VAL A 249 -13.51 -3.77 -9.29
C VAL A 249 -12.68 -4.61 -10.27
N ALA A 250 -13.36 -5.26 -11.23
CA ALA A 250 -12.70 -6.05 -12.26
C ALA A 250 -11.83 -5.19 -13.20
N ALA A 251 -12.37 -4.07 -13.68
CA ALA A 251 -11.67 -3.13 -14.55
C ALA A 251 -10.44 -2.51 -13.87
N THR A 252 -10.56 -2.12 -12.60
CA THR A 252 -9.42 -1.60 -11.81
C THR A 252 -8.33 -2.66 -11.66
N SER A 253 -8.69 -3.91 -11.40
CA SER A 253 -7.74 -5.03 -11.30
C SER A 253 -7.06 -5.33 -12.64
N ALA A 254 -7.83 -5.35 -13.74
CA ALA A 254 -7.30 -5.55 -15.09
C ALA A 254 -6.38 -4.39 -15.53
N ALA A 255 -6.78 -3.14 -15.26
CA ALA A 255 -5.98 -1.95 -15.53
C ALA A 255 -4.64 -1.99 -14.79
N SER A 256 -4.62 -2.45 -13.54
CA SER A 256 -3.39 -2.62 -12.76
C SER A 256 -2.43 -3.61 -13.42
N VAL A 257 -2.91 -4.78 -13.85
CA VAL A 257 -2.10 -5.78 -14.56
C VAL A 257 -1.55 -5.22 -15.87
N LEU A 258 -2.35 -4.47 -16.63
CA LEU A 258 -1.91 -3.86 -17.88
C LEU A 258 -0.88 -2.74 -17.65
N ARG A 259 -1.05 -1.94 -16.61
CA ARG A 259 -0.08 -0.90 -16.20
C ARG A 259 1.26 -1.48 -15.76
N ALA A 260 1.30 -2.71 -15.21
CA ALA A 260 2.56 -3.35 -14.81
C ALA A 260 3.57 -3.44 -15.97
N ARG A 261 3.13 -3.37 -17.22
CA ARG A 261 3.99 -3.38 -18.41
C ARG A 261 4.75 -2.08 -18.64
N VAL A 262 4.23 -0.97 -18.13
CA VAL A 262 4.82 0.39 -18.32
C VAL A 262 5.94 0.65 -17.33
N TRP A 263 5.98 -0.09 -16.21
CA TRP A 263 6.95 0.12 -15.15
C TRP A 263 8.18 -0.76 -15.32
N ASP A 264 9.39 -0.18 -15.17
CA ASP A 264 10.64 -0.93 -15.31
C ASP A 264 11.08 -1.59 -14.00
N THR A 265 10.76 -0.97 -12.86
CA THR A 265 11.16 -1.48 -11.54
C THR A 265 10.39 -2.73 -11.15
N VAL A 266 11.12 -3.78 -10.75
CA VAL A 266 10.54 -5.07 -10.31
C VAL A 266 9.55 -4.87 -9.16
N GLY A 267 9.85 -3.97 -8.22
CA GLY A 267 8.98 -3.68 -7.08
C GLY A 267 7.61 -3.16 -7.51
N CYS A 268 7.55 -2.19 -8.45
CA CYS A 268 6.30 -1.66 -8.97
C CYS A 268 5.50 -2.73 -9.71
N LYS A 269 6.16 -3.50 -10.59
CA LYS A 269 5.53 -4.63 -11.31
C LYS A 269 4.89 -5.62 -10.34
N THR A 270 5.63 -6.02 -9.31
CA THR A 270 5.15 -7.00 -8.33
C THR A 270 3.89 -6.51 -7.60
N TRP A 271 3.86 -5.25 -7.15
CA TRP A 271 2.70 -4.70 -6.48
C TRP A 271 1.48 -4.60 -7.41
N LEU A 272 1.68 -4.11 -8.64
CA LEU A 272 0.58 -4.01 -9.61
C LEU A 272 0.02 -5.37 -10.00
N LEU A 273 0.86 -6.39 -10.19
CA LEU A 273 0.42 -7.77 -10.47
C LEU A 273 -0.20 -8.45 -9.24
N ALA A 274 0.16 -8.06 -8.02
CA ALA A 274 -0.43 -8.59 -6.79
C ALA A 274 -1.84 -8.04 -6.53
N GLN A 275 -2.22 -6.89 -7.10
CA GLN A 275 -3.50 -6.23 -6.83
C GLN A 275 -4.72 -7.15 -7.00
N PRO A 276 -4.95 -7.85 -8.11
CA PRO A 276 -6.12 -8.72 -8.27
C PRO A 276 -6.16 -9.84 -7.23
N PHE A 277 -5.01 -10.40 -6.86
CA PHE A 277 -4.93 -11.42 -5.81
C PHE A 277 -5.32 -10.85 -4.44
N LEU A 278 -4.84 -9.65 -4.11
CA LEU A 278 -5.15 -8.98 -2.86
C LEU A 278 -6.64 -8.61 -2.77
N VAL A 279 -7.23 -8.12 -3.86
CA VAL A 279 -8.67 -7.79 -3.94
C VAL A 279 -9.51 -9.04 -3.71
N VAL A 280 -9.25 -10.11 -4.47
CA VAL A 280 -10.05 -11.35 -4.37
C VAL A 280 -9.87 -12.04 -3.02
N THR A 281 -8.64 -12.05 -2.48
CA THR A 281 -8.39 -12.58 -1.13
C THR A 281 -9.10 -11.75 -0.06
N GLY A 282 -9.07 -10.42 -0.18
CA GLY A 282 -9.79 -9.54 0.73
C GLY A 282 -11.31 -9.74 0.68
N LEU A 283 -11.89 -9.91 -0.52
CA LEU A 283 -13.32 -10.24 -0.69
C LEU A 283 -13.66 -11.61 -0.12
N LEU A 284 -12.81 -12.61 -0.33
CA LEU A 284 -12.98 -13.95 0.27
C LEU A 284 -13.06 -13.86 1.79
N ILE A 285 -12.14 -13.14 2.41
CA ILE A 285 -12.11 -12.94 3.88
C ILE A 285 -13.35 -12.16 4.33
N ALA A 286 -13.70 -11.07 3.64
CA ALA A 286 -14.85 -10.25 3.99
C ALA A 286 -16.18 -11.04 3.90
N PHE A 287 -16.40 -11.82 2.84
CA PHE A 287 -17.58 -12.65 2.69
C PHE A 287 -17.64 -13.80 3.71
N ALA A 288 -16.50 -14.43 4.01
CA ALA A 288 -16.42 -15.46 5.04
C ALA A 288 -16.74 -14.88 6.44
N ALA A 289 -16.22 -13.71 6.76
CA ALA A 289 -16.50 -13.02 8.03
C ALA A 289 -17.97 -12.60 8.17
N GLN A 290 -18.64 -12.31 7.04
CA GLN A 290 -20.08 -12.00 6.98
C GLN A 290 -20.98 -13.25 6.89
N HIS A 291 -20.43 -14.47 6.97
CA HIS A 291 -21.13 -15.74 6.79
C HIS A 291 -21.82 -15.89 5.41
N ARG A 292 -21.37 -15.15 4.39
CA ARG A 292 -21.86 -15.23 3.01
C ARG A 292 -21.12 -16.30 2.22
N TYR A 293 -21.27 -17.55 2.62
CA TYR A 293 -20.52 -18.69 2.06
C TYR A 293 -20.62 -18.85 0.53
N PRO A 294 -21.80 -18.65 -0.13
CA PRO A 294 -21.85 -18.74 -1.59
C PRO A 294 -20.97 -17.71 -2.29
N ALA A 295 -20.96 -16.46 -1.80
CA ALA A 295 -20.10 -15.41 -2.34
C ALA A 295 -18.60 -15.69 -2.04
N ALA A 296 -18.29 -16.23 -0.87
CA ALA A 296 -16.94 -16.64 -0.51
C ALA A 296 -16.44 -17.77 -1.43
N LEU A 297 -17.28 -18.74 -1.78
CA LEU A 297 -16.95 -19.80 -2.75
C LEU A 297 -16.70 -19.22 -4.15
N CYS A 298 -17.51 -18.28 -4.62
CA CYS A 298 -17.25 -17.59 -5.89
C CYS A 298 -15.90 -16.84 -5.86
N ALA A 299 -15.57 -16.17 -4.76
CA ALA A 299 -14.28 -15.52 -4.61
C ALA A 299 -13.12 -16.53 -4.58
N LEU A 300 -13.30 -17.69 -3.95
CA LEU A 300 -12.32 -18.78 -3.96
C LEU A 300 -12.07 -19.31 -5.38
N VAL A 301 -13.14 -19.53 -6.16
CA VAL A 301 -13.02 -19.95 -7.57
C VAL A 301 -12.31 -18.89 -8.41
N ALA A 302 -12.63 -17.61 -8.20
CA ALA A 302 -11.92 -16.51 -8.87
C ALA A 302 -10.42 -16.47 -8.49
N LEU A 303 -10.09 -16.71 -7.22
CA LEU A 303 -8.70 -16.79 -6.76
C LEU A 303 -7.97 -17.97 -7.42
N ALA A 304 -8.61 -19.13 -7.48
CA ALA A 304 -8.04 -20.31 -8.15
C ALA A 304 -7.81 -20.06 -9.64
N ALA A 305 -8.75 -19.37 -10.32
CA ALA A 305 -8.59 -18.99 -11.72
C ALA A 305 -7.42 -18.00 -11.92
N LEU A 306 -7.26 -17.00 -11.04
CA LEU A 306 -6.11 -16.09 -11.07
C LEU A 306 -4.79 -16.82 -10.86
N VAL A 307 -4.72 -17.76 -9.91
CA VAL A 307 -3.52 -18.58 -9.68
C VAL A 307 -3.22 -19.44 -10.89
N ALA A 308 -4.23 -20.10 -11.48
CA ALA A 308 -4.06 -20.91 -12.70
C ALA A 308 -3.56 -20.06 -13.88
N ALA A 309 -4.14 -18.88 -14.08
CA ALA A 309 -3.70 -17.95 -15.12
C ALA A 309 -2.23 -17.50 -14.89
N TRP A 310 -1.86 -17.22 -13.64
CA TRP A 310 -0.50 -16.84 -13.30
C TRP A 310 0.50 -17.98 -13.53
N VAL A 311 0.16 -19.20 -13.13
CA VAL A 311 0.98 -20.40 -13.39
C VAL A 311 1.11 -20.65 -14.88
N PHE A 312 0.03 -20.48 -15.66
CA PHE A 312 0.06 -20.61 -17.10
C PHE A 312 1.02 -19.61 -17.76
N VAL A 313 0.96 -18.33 -17.37
CA VAL A 313 1.88 -17.28 -17.86
C VAL A 313 3.32 -17.57 -17.43
N ALA A 314 3.53 -17.99 -16.16
CA ALA A 314 4.86 -18.34 -15.67
C ALA A 314 5.47 -19.55 -16.40
N SER A 315 4.63 -20.50 -16.82
CA SER A 315 5.06 -21.67 -17.61
C SER A 315 5.34 -21.34 -19.08
N ASN A 316 4.88 -20.18 -19.56
CA ASN A 316 5.03 -19.72 -20.94
C ASN A 316 5.69 -18.32 -20.97
N PRO A 317 7.03 -18.22 -20.78
CA PRO A 317 7.71 -16.92 -20.65
C PRO A 317 7.55 -16.02 -21.88
N ARG A 318 7.27 -16.58 -23.07
CA ARG A 318 6.98 -15.80 -24.27
C ARG A 318 5.71 -14.93 -24.14
N LEU A 319 4.74 -15.34 -23.32
CA LEU A 319 3.52 -14.55 -23.06
C LEU A 319 3.80 -13.36 -22.12
N ALA A 320 4.82 -13.46 -21.29
CA ALA A 320 5.22 -12.40 -20.37
C ALA A 320 6.13 -11.36 -21.05
N ASP A 321 6.77 -11.71 -22.18
CA ASP A 321 7.70 -10.83 -22.89
C ASP A 321 6.96 -9.91 -23.87
N PRO A 322 6.94 -8.57 -23.61
CA PRO A 322 6.32 -7.63 -24.53
C PRO A 322 6.98 -7.57 -25.91
N GLU A 323 8.25 -7.99 -26.01
CA GLU A 323 8.98 -7.99 -27.29
C GLU A 323 8.58 -9.16 -28.19
N ALA A 324 8.03 -10.22 -27.61
CA ALA A 324 7.53 -11.37 -28.37
C ALA A 324 6.22 -11.08 -29.14
N TYR A 325 5.53 -9.97 -28.82
CA TYR A 325 4.28 -9.61 -29.50
C TYR A 325 4.51 -8.82 -30.80
N SER A 326 3.68 -9.10 -31.80
CA SER A 326 3.64 -8.31 -33.05
C SER A 326 3.24 -6.85 -32.75
N LEU A 327 3.70 -5.91 -33.60
CA LEU A 327 3.36 -4.48 -33.45
C LEU A 327 1.84 -4.20 -33.36
N PRO A 328 0.97 -4.83 -34.16
CA PRO A 328 -0.48 -4.65 -34.01
C PRO A 328 -0.99 -5.08 -32.64
N MET A 329 -0.50 -6.22 -32.12
CA MET A 329 -0.92 -6.72 -30.81
C MET A 329 -0.52 -5.78 -29.67
N ARG A 330 0.67 -5.19 -29.72
CA ARG A 330 1.10 -4.16 -28.76
C ARG A 330 0.18 -2.93 -28.76
N ARG A 331 -0.27 -2.50 -29.94
CA ARG A 331 -1.20 -1.37 -30.08
C ARG A 331 -2.58 -1.71 -29.52
N ILE A 332 -3.11 -2.90 -29.81
CA ILE A 332 -4.40 -3.37 -29.29
C ILE A 332 -4.37 -3.40 -27.76
N VAL A 333 -3.32 -3.98 -27.17
CA VAL A 333 -3.18 -4.03 -25.70
C VAL A 333 -3.04 -2.63 -25.09
N GLY A 334 -2.30 -1.73 -25.74
CA GLY A 334 -2.20 -0.33 -25.29
C GLY A 334 -3.53 0.40 -25.38
N PHE A 335 -4.28 0.22 -26.47
CA PHE A 335 -5.62 0.79 -26.61
C PHE A 335 -6.60 0.23 -25.56
N LEU A 336 -6.57 -1.08 -25.32
CA LEU A 336 -7.41 -1.73 -24.30
C LEU A 336 -7.10 -1.19 -22.88
N ALA A 337 -5.82 -1.00 -22.55
CA ALA A 337 -5.42 -0.41 -21.29
C ALA A 337 -5.97 1.01 -21.13
N SER A 338 -5.83 1.85 -22.17
CA SER A 338 -6.35 3.22 -22.15
C SER A 338 -7.88 3.26 -22.10
N ALA A 339 -8.57 2.37 -22.78
CA ALA A 339 -10.02 2.27 -22.75
C ALA A 339 -10.54 1.86 -21.37
N LEU A 340 -9.88 0.88 -20.72
CA LEU A 340 -10.20 0.50 -19.34
C LEU A 340 -9.99 1.67 -18.38
N ASP A 341 -8.86 2.36 -18.45
CA ASP A 341 -8.56 3.51 -17.60
C ASP A 341 -9.58 4.64 -17.81
N ALA A 342 -9.94 4.93 -19.05
CA ALA A 342 -10.94 5.95 -19.39
C ALA A 342 -12.35 5.58 -18.90
N SER A 343 -12.68 4.28 -18.83
CA SER A 343 -13.99 3.82 -18.36
C SER A 343 -14.17 3.93 -16.84
N LEU A 344 -13.08 3.95 -16.07
CA LEU A 344 -13.15 3.99 -14.60
C LEU A 344 -13.84 5.26 -14.10
N ILE A 345 -13.52 6.42 -14.66
CA ILE A 345 -14.04 7.72 -14.20
C ILE A 345 -15.56 7.83 -14.42
N PRO A 346 -16.12 7.57 -15.62
CA PRO A 346 -17.57 7.61 -15.82
C PRO A 346 -18.32 6.62 -14.95
N VAL A 347 -17.81 5.41 -14.77
CA VAL A 347 -18.45 4.40 -13.92
C VAL A 347 -18.44 4.80 -12.45
N MET A 348 -17.35 5.37 -11.95
CA MET A 348 -17.30 5.93 -10.59
C MET A 348 -18.29 7.08 -10.44
N ALA A 349 -18.36 8.00 -11.41
CA ALA A 349 -19.33 9.10 -11.41
C ALA A 349 -20.78 8.60 -11.39
N TYR A 350 -21.09 7.52 -12.14
CA TYR A 350 -22.38 6.85 -12.11
C TYR A 350 -22.70 6.24 -10.74
N LEU A 351 -21.76 5.50 -10.15
CA LEU A 351 -21.95 4.86 -8.85
C LEU A 351 -22.13 5.86 -7.69
N VAL A 352 -21.53 7.03 -7.80
CA VAL A 352 -21.70 8.13 -6.83
C VAL A 352 -23.03 8.88 -7.01
N GLY A 353 -23.78 8.62 -8.10
CA GLY A 353 -25.03 9.31 -8.40
C GLY A 353 -24.85 10.72 -8.98
N LEU A 354 -23.64 11.04 -9.49
CA LEU A 354 -23.34 12.35 -10.05
C LEU A 354 -24.25 12.68 -11.24
N PHE A 355 -24.59 11.70 -12.08
CA PHE A 355 -25.48 11.89 -13.23
C PHE A 355 -26.92 12.21 -12.78
N GLU A 356 -27.43 11.52 -11.76
CA GLU A 356 -28.75 11.81 -11.21
C GLU A 356 -28.82 13.22 -10.61
N TRP A 357 -27.75 13.61 -9.90
CA TRP A 357 -27.66 14.94 -9.32
C TRP A 357 -27.62 16.06 -10.36
N VAL A 358 -26.94 15.85 -11.50
CA VAL A 358 -26.86 16.83 -12.60
C VAL A 358 -28.16 16.88 -13.39
N LEU A 359 -28.83 15.72 -13.65
CA LEU A 359 -30.02 15.65 -14.45
C LEU A 359 -31.28 16.13 -13.71
N ASN A 360 -31.29 16.09 -12.37
CA ASN A 360 -32.40 16.51 -11.53
C ASN A 360 -32.31 17.98 -11.04
N ARG A 361 -31.36 18.74 -11.57
CA ARG A 361 -31.27 20.21 -11.39
C ARG A 361 -31.93 20.96 -12.53
#